data_e1e2fb458df0035447f45a301e6da664
#
_entry.id   e1e2fb458df0035447f45a301e6da664
#
_cell.length_a   1.000
_cell.length_b   1.000
_cell.length_c   1.000
_cell.angle_alpha   90.00
_cell.angle_beta   90.00
_cell.angle_gamma   90.00
#
_symmetry.space_group_name_H-M   'P 1'
#
loop_
_entity.id
_entity.type
_entity.pdbx_description
1 polymer ?
#
loop_
_entity_poly.entity_id
_entity_poly.type
_entity_poly.pdbx_seq_one_letter_code
_entity_poly.pdbx_strand_id
1 'polypeptide(L)'
;MFERNSLSDKILFLKFGLINIILFLLIYIPLNQLERNDYTNAYFQWELGIPLIGWMIIPYHLFNLLFLLPLFVLRSRSIHILGTASALSTLLAGIIFLFFPTQLGFERIAPIGFTEDLYLFLFKIDRTTNL
;
A
#
# COMPACT_ATOMS: atom_id res chain seq x y z
N MET A 1 12.00 -31.78 2.48
CA MET A 1 11.26 -31.85 3.74
C MET A 1 11.03 -30.43 4.23
N PHE A 2 9.81 -29.90 4.08
CA PHE A 2 9.46 -28.56 4.56
C PHE A 2 9.35 -28.65 6.09
N GLU A 3 10.41 -28.26 6.81
CA GLU A 3 10.32 -28.09 8.25
C GLU A 3 9.33 -26.93 8.51
N ARG A 4 8.36 -27.17 9.36
CA ARG A 4 7.35 -26.17 9.76
C ARG A 4 8.04 -24.95 10.38
N ASN A 5 7.59 -23.75 10.03
CA ASN A 5 7.97 -22.53 10.73
C ASN A 5 7.77 -22.69 12.22
N SER A 6 8.77 -22.27 12.97
CA SER A 6 8.69 -22.25 14.42
C SER A 6 7.78 -21.13 14.92
N LEU A 7 7.30 -21.23 16.14
CA LEU A 7 6.54 -20.14 16.77
C LEU A 7 7.36 -18.85 16.84
N SER A 8 8.68 -18.97 17.06
CA SER A 8 9.60 -17.83 17.07
C SER A 8 9.66 -17.12 15.70
N ASP A 9 9.62 -17.85 14.59
CA ASP A 9 9.59 -17.25 13.25
C ASP A 9 8.29 -16.43 13.03
N LYS A 10 7.16 -16.95 13.48
CA LYS A 10 5.88 -16.25 13.39
C LYS A 10 5.86 -14.96 14.22
N ILE A 11 6.37 -15.02 15.45
CA ILE A 11 6.51 -13.86 16.33
C ILE A 11 7.44 -12.83 15.70
N LEU A 12 8.56 -13.28 15.13
CA LEU A 12 9.51 -12.42 14.44
C LEU A 12 8.87 -11.70 13.25
N PHE A 13 8.10 -12.43 12.42
CA PHE A 13 7.37 -11.88 11.29
C PHE A 13 6.35 -10.82 11.74
N LEU A 14 5.58 -11.10 12.80
CA LEU A 14 4.61 -10.14 13.33
C LEU A 14 5.30 -8.87 13.88
N LYS A 15 6.46 -9.01 14.53
CA LYS A 15 7.24 -7.85 14.99
C LYS A 15 7.70 -6.98 13.83
N PHE A 16 8.30 -7.58 12.79
CA PHE A 16 8.71 -6.84 11.60
C PHE A 16 7.52 -6.22 10.87
N GLY A 17 6.41 -6.96 10.77
CA GLY A 17 5.15 -6.46 10.20
C GLY A 17 4.65 -5.22 10.93
N LEU A 18 4.59 -5.27 12.27
CA LEU A 18 4.17 -4.15 13.09
C LEU A 18 5.09 -2.92 12.91
N ILE A 19 6.42 -3.15 12.95
CA ILE A 19 7.40 -2.07 12.74
C ILE A 19 7.21 -1.43 11.36
N ASN A 20 7.04 -2.24 10.31
CA ASN A 20 6.83 -1.73 8.95
C ASN A 20 5.50 -0.98 8.80
N ILE A 21 4.42 -1.44 9.42
CA ILE A 21 3.13 -0.73 9.45
C ILE A 21 3.29 0.63 10.15
N ILE A 22 3.92 0.67 11.31
CA ILE A 22 4.16 1.93 12.03
C ILE A 22 5.01 2.87 11.17
N LEU A 23 6.10 2.39 10.59
CA LEU A 23 6.96 3.17 9.70
C LEU A 23 6.18 3.72 8.50
N PHE A 24 5.38 2.87 7.86
CA PHE A 24 4.51 3.29 6.76
C PHE A 24 3.56 4.40 7.18
N LEU A 25 2.85 4.24 8.29
CA LEU A 25 1.90 5.26 8.77
C LEU A 25 2.59 6.58 9.13
N LEU A 26 3.79 6.52 9.74
CA LEU A 26 4.56 7.70 10.09
C LEU A 26 5.05 8.49 8.86
N ILE A 27 5.24 7.82 7.74
CA ILE A 27 5.65 8.46 6.48
C ILE A 27 4.42 8.84 5.65
N TYR A 28 3.49 7.90 5.47
CA TYR A 28 2.33 8.07 4.60
C TYR A 28 1.39 9.18 5.10
N ILE A 29 1.03 9.17 6.39
CA ILE A 29 0.04 10.13 6.92
C ILE A 29 0.50 11.58 6.74
N PRO A 30 1.73 11.98 7.16
CA PRO A 30 2.18 13.35 6.93
C PRO A 30 2.27 13.72 5.45
N LEU A 31 2.79 12.83 4.60
CA LEU A 31 2.90 13.09 3.17
C LEU A 31 1.55 13.24 2.51
N ASN A 32 0.57 12.40 2.90
CA ASN A 32 -0.79 12.46 2.37
C ASN A 32 -1.58 13.70 2.85
N GLN A 33 -1.15 14.34 3.94
CA GLN A 33 -1.77 15.56 4.45
C GLN A 33 -1.05 16.85 4.01
N LEU A 34 0.11 16.71 3.39
CA LEU A 34 0.91 17.86 2.96
C LEU A 34 0.23 18.52 1.76
N GLU A 35 -0.31 19.72 1.97
CA GLU A 35 -0.86 20.54 0.88
C GLU A 35 0.28 21.16 0.08
N ARG A 36 0.32 20.91 -1.22
CA ARG A 36 1.35 21.40 -2.16
C ARG A 36 0.69 21.94 -3.42
N ASN A 37 1.41 22.79 -4.14
CA ASN A 37 0.96 23.36 -5.42
C ASN A 37 1.81 22.89 -6.61
N ASP A 38 2.79 22.01 -6.35
CA ASP A 38 3.82 21.57 -7.32
C ASP A 38 3.64 20.10 -7.74
N TYR A 39 2.39 19.65 -7.88
CA TYR A 39 2.11 18.28 -8.28
C TYR A 39 2.52 17.97 -9.71
N THR A 40 3.11 16.79 -9.89
CA THR A 40 3.45 16.26 -11.21
C THR A 40 2.38 15.28 -11.68
N ASN A 41 1.99 15.40 -12.93
CA ASN A 41 1.10 14.42 -13.56
C ASN A 41 1.90 13.16 -13.92
N ALA A 42 1.68 12.09 -13.16
CA ALA A 42 2.36 10.81 -13.37
C ALA A 42 1.47 9.78 -14.07
N TYR A 43 0.70 10.22 -15.06
CA TYR A 43 -0.19 9.37 -15.84
C TYR A 43 -0.10 9.69 -17.34
N PHE A 44 -0.41 8.72 -18.17
CA PHE A 44 -0.50 8.90 -19.60
C PHE A 44 -1.95 9.25 -20.01
N GLN A 45 -2.13 10.08 -21.06
CA GLN A 45 -3.44 10.49 -21.51
C GLN A 45 -4.40 9.32 -21.84
N TRP A 46 -3.86 8.21 -22.35
CA TRP A 46 -4.67 7.03 -22.66
C TRP A 46 -5.24 6.34 -21.39
N GLU A 47 -4.59 6.51 -20.23
CA GLU A 47 -5.07 5.93 -18.97
C GLU A 47 -6.39 6.54 -18.51
N LEU A 48 -6.66 7.80 -18.89
CA LEU A 48 -7.92 8.49 -18.60
C LEU A 48 -9.12 7.83 -19.29
N GLY A 49 -8.88 7.05 -20.36
CA GLY A 49 -9.90 6.28 -21.06
C GLY A 49 -10.18 4.90 -20.46
N ILE A 50 -9.46 4.47 -19.42
CA ILE A 50 -9.68 3.17 -18.77
C ILE A 50 -10.95 3.24 -17.92
N PRO A 51 -11.97 2.41 -18.21
CA PRO A 51 -13.21 2.43 -17.44
C PRO A 51 -13.01 1.90 -16.03
N LEU A 52 -13.64 2.51 -15.04
CA LEU A 52 -13.68 1.99 -13.69
C LEU A 52 -14.57 0.74 -13.64
N ILE A 53 -13.96 -0.40 -13.29
CA ILE A 53 -14.67 -1.66 -13.11
C ILE A 53 -14.90 -1.87 -11.61
N GLY A 54 -16.10 -1.58 -11.13
CA GLY A 54 -16.43 -1.50 -9.70
C GLY A 54 -16.08 -2.73 -8.87
N TRP A 55 -16.24 -3.95 -9.41
CA TRP A 55 -15.93 -5.18 -8.67
C TRP A 55 -14.41 -5.44 -8.51
N MET A 56 -13.55 -4.75 -9.26
CA MET A 56 -12.07 -4.90 -9.17
C MET A 56 -11.51 -4.48 -7.81
N ILE A 57 -12.26 -3.75 -7.00
CA ILE A 57 -11.88 -3.45 -5.62
C ILE A 57 -11.74 -4.72 -4.77
N ILE A 58 -12.49 -5.79 -5.08
CA ILE A 58 -12.45 -7.04 -4.34
C ILE A 58 -11.09 -7.75 -4.52
N PRO A 59 -10.63 -8.11 -5.75
CA PRO A 59 -9.31 -8.69 -5.93
C PRO A 59 -8.19 -7.74 -5.47
N TYR A 60 -8.35 -6.43 -5.59
CA TYR A 60 -7.40 -5.45 -5.06
C TYR A 60 -7.19 -5.61 -3.55
N HIS A 61 -8.27 -5.74 -2.76
CA HIS A 61 -8.14 -5.98 -1.33
C HIS A 61 -7.69 -7.40 -0.99
N LEU A 62 -8.13 -8.41 -1.75
CA LEU A 62 -7.68 -9.79 -1.56
C LEU A 62 -6.18 -9.94 -1.80
N PHE A 63 -5.60 -9.13 -2.68
CA PHE A 63 -4.14 -9.10 -2.89
C PHE A 63 -3.37 -8.82 -1.59
N ASN A 64 -3.94 -8.01 -0.69
CA ASN A 64 -3.32 -7.75 0.61
C ASN A 64 -3.16 -9.01 1.47
N LEU A 65 -3.99 -10.04 1.28
CA LEU A 65 -3.84 -11.31 1.99
C LEU A 65 -2.56 -12.05 1.61
N LEU A 66 -1.98 -11.79 0.45
CA LEU A 66 -0.70 -12.37 0.04
C LEU A 66 0.45 -11.95 0.96
N PHE A 67 0.34 -10.78 1.60
CA PHE A 67 1.32 -10.34 2.62
C PHE A 67 1.32 -11.23 3.87
N LEU A 68 0.32 -12.09 4.06
CA LEU A 68 0.29 -13.07 5.15
C LEU A 68 0.99 -14.38 4.78
N LEU A 69 1.24 -14.67 3.49
CA LEU A 69 1.92 -15.89 3.07
C LEU A 69 3.29 -16.11 3.74
N PRO A 70 4.14 -15.08 3.90
CA PRO A 70 5.42 -15.22 4.57
C PRO A 70 5.31 -15.79 5.99
N LEU A 71 4.20 -15.52 6.69
CA LEU A 71 3.93 -16.06 8.03
C LEU A 71 3.97 -17.59 8.07
N PHE A 72 3.65 -18.25 6.97
CA PHE A 72 3.54 -19.71 6.90
C PHE A 72 4.74 -20.38 6.24
N VAL A 73 5.54 -19.62 5.48
CA VAL A 73 6.59 -20.18 4.60
C VAL A 73 7.99 -19.73 4.99
N LEU A 74 8.17 -18.50 5.49
CA LEU A 74 9.49 -17.93 5.72
C LEU A 74 10.07 -18.32 7.07
N ARG A 75 11.41 -18.43 7.11
CA ARG A 75 12.24 -18.63 8.31
C ARG A 75 12.90 -17.33 8.72
N SER A 76 13.44 -17.29 9.95
CA SER A 76 14.04 -16.12 10.58
C SER A 76 14.94 -15.31 9.65
N ARG A 77 15.88 -15.95 8.94
CA ARG A 77 16.79 -15.24 8.02
C ARG A 77 16.03 -14.51 6.89
N SER A 78 15.07 -15.19 6.25
CA SER A 78 14.27 -14.61 5.18
C SER A 78 13.32 -13.53 5.70
N ILE A 79 12.82 -13.69 6.92
CA ILE A 79 11.98 -12.68 7.58
C ILE A 79 12.78 -11.40 7.86
N HIS A 80 14.02 -11.51 8.33
CA HIS A 80 14.90 -10.35 8.52
C HIS A 80 15.16 -9.63 7.19
N ILE A 81 15.46 -10.38 6.12
CA ILE A 81 15.71 -9.81 4.80
C ILE A 81 14.45 -9.11 4.29
N LEU A 82 13.29 -9.78 4.35
CA LEU A 82 12.01 -9.20 3.91
C LEU A 82 11.65 -7.96 4.71
N GLY A 83 11.74 -8.04 6.04
CA GLY A 83 11.38 -6.93 6.93
C GLY A 83 12.25 -5.70 6.74
N THR A 84 13.58 -5.89 6.60
CA THR A 84 14.51 -4.79 6.30
C THR A 84 14.32 -4.24 4.89
N ALA A 85 14.14 -5.08 3.89
CA ALA A 85 13.88 -4.63 2.52
C ALA A 85 12.60 -3.82 2.43
N SER A 86 11.52 -4.26 3.10
CA SER A 86 10.26 -3.51 3.17
C SER A 86 10.43 -2.15 3.85
N ALA A 87 11.16 -2.09 4.97
CA ALA A 87 11.43 -0.82 5.65
C ALA A 87 12.22 0.16 4.77
N LEU A 88 13.28 -0.31 4.11
CA LEU A 88 14.08 0.50 3.19
C LEU A 88 13.25 0.97 1.99
N SER A 89 12.40 0.11 1.43
CA SER A 89 11.51 0.47 0.32
C SER A 89 10.51 1.54 0.74
N THR A 90 9.94 1.44 1.94
CA THR A 90 9.02 2.44 2.48
C THR A 90 9.71 3.79 2.68
N LEU A 91 10.93 3.80 3.22
CA LEU A 91 11.73 5.02 3.38
C LEU A 91 12.05 5.66 2.02
N LEU A 92 12.50 4.85 1.07
CA LEU A 92 12.84 5.31 -0.27
C LEU A 92 11.61 5.88 -1.00
N ALA A 93 10.47 5.18 -0.92
CA ALA A 93 9.21 5.67 -1.47
C ALA A 93 8.80 7.01 -0.83
N GLY A 94 8.91 7.13 0.50
CA GLY A 94 8.63 8.39 1.20
C GLY A 94 9.51 9.54 0.73
N ILE A 95 10.82 9.31 0.52
CA ILE A 95 11.74 10.29 -0.03
C ILE A 95 11.32 10.69 -1.45
N ILE A 96 11.00 9.71 -2.30
CA ILE A 96 10.57 9.98 -3.68
C ILE A 96 9.30 10.83 -3.69
N PHE A 97 8.27 10.48 -2.92
CA PHE A 97 7.03 11.24 -2.85
C PHE A 97 7.21 12.64 -2.23
N LEU A 98 8.18 12.81 -1.35
CA LEU A 98 8.50 14.12 -0.80
C LEU A 98 9.05 15.06 -1.88
N PHE A 99 9.91 14.56 -2.78
CA PHE A 99 10.53 15.37 -3.83
C PHE A 99 9.74 15.40 -5.14
N PHE A 100 8.95 14.37 -5.41
CA PHE A 100 8.17 14.22 -6.64
C PHE A 100 6.71 13.91 -6.30
N PRO A 101 5.96 14.89 -5.76
CA PRO A 101 4.55 14.69 -5.45
C PRO A 101 3.75 14.51 -6.74
N THR A 102 2.88 13.53 -6.74
CA THR A 102 2.02 13.19 -7.89
C THR A 102 0.55 13.43 -7.57
N GLN A 103 -0.25 13.64 -8.61
CA GLN A 103 -1.71 13.73 -8.49
C GLN A 103 -2.40 12.74 -9.41
N LEU A 104 -3.61 12.36 -9.03
CA LEU A 104 -4.47 11.52 -9.87
C LEU A 104 -4.93 12.29 -11.11
N GLY A 105 -4.99 11.60 -12.25
CA GLY A 105 -5.45 12.16 -13.50
C GLY A 105 -6.97 12.12 -13.73
N PHE A 106 -7.71 11.47 -12.82
CA PHE A 106 -9.16 11.24 -12.97
C PHE A 106 -9.90 11.56 -11.69
N GLU A 107 -11.17 11.90 -11.80
CA GLU A 107 -12.06 12.10 -10.66
C GLU A 107 -12.38 10.78 -9.99
N ARG A 108 -12.41 10.79 -8.67
CA ARG A 108 -12.79 9.64 -7.85
C ARG A 108 -14.31 9.55 -7.78
N ILE A 109 -14.91 8.73 -8.63
CA ILE A 109 -16.33 8.44 -8.62
C ILE A 109 -16.54 7.04 -8.08
N ALA A 110 -17.29 6.91 -6.98
CA ALA A 110 -17.66 5.59 -6.47
C ALA A 110 -18.67 4.94 -7.42
N PRO A 111 -18.45 3.70 -7.87
CA PRO A 111 -19.41 3.00 -8.73
C PRO A 111 -20.68 2.68 -7.92
N ILE A 112 -21.85 2.94 -8.49
CA ILE A 112 -23.13 2.61 -7.87
C ILE A 112 -23.27 1.08 -7.77
N GLY A 113 -23.58 0.56 -6.59
CA GLY A 113 -23.81 -0.87 -6.38
C GLY A 113 -23.17 -1.42 -5.11
N PHE A 114 -23.05 -2.74 -5.02
CA PHE A 114 -22.59 -3.46 -3.82
C PHE A 114 -21.14 -3.14 -3.38
N THR A 115 -20.33 -2.52 -4.24
CA THR A 115 -18.96 -2.11 -3.93
C THR A 115 -18.83 -0.63 -3.57
N GLU A 116 -19.91 0.14 -3.63
CA GLU A 116 -19.91 1.58 -3.39
C GLU A 116 -19.30 1.95 -2.04
N ASP A 117 -19.76 1.30 -0.96
CA ASP A 117 -19.27 1.56 0.39
C ASP A 117 -17.77 1.29 0.55
N LEU A 118 -17.24 0.28 -0.13
CA LEU A 118 -15.81 -0.03 -0.13
C LEU A 118 -14.99 1.09 -0.79
N TYR A 119 -15.49 1.65 -1.91
CA TYR A 119 -14.85 2.78 -2.58
C TYR A 119 -14.93 4.05 -1.73
N LEU A 120 -16.09 4.35 -1.15
CA LEU A 120 -16.26 5.50 -0.26
C LEU A 120 -15.36 5.43 0.98
N PHE A 121 -15.20 4.23 1.55
CA PHE A 121 -14.27 3.99 2.64
C PHE A 121 -12.81 4.27 2.23
N LEU A 122 -12.38 3.77 1.05
CA LEU A 122 -11.05 4.05 0.51
C LEU A 122 -10.82 5.55 0.31
N PHE A 123 -11.77 6.25 -0.32
CA PHE A 123 -11.66 7.68 -0.60
C PHE A 123 -11.56 8.53 0.69
N LYS A 124 -12.06 8.00 1.79
CA LYS A 124 -11.97 8.66 3.10
C LYS A 124 -10.57 8.56 3.70
N ILE A 125 -9.88 7.43 3.47
CA ILE A 125 -8.55 7.16 3.99
C ILE A 125 -7.48 7.81 3.12
N ASP A 126 -7.68 7.77 1.82
CA ASP A 126 -6.71 8.16 0.82
C ASP A 126 -7.15 9.44 0.12
N ARG A 127 -6.34 10.49 0.16
CA ARG A 127 -6.66 11.77 -0.51
C ARG A 127 -6.28 11.73 -1.98
N THR A 128 -6.91 12.59 -2.79
CA THR A 128 -6.67 12.68 -4.25
C THR A 128 -5.33 13.33 -4.60
N THR A 129 -4.80 14.11 -3.68
CA THR A 129 -3.54 14.83 -3.81
C THR A 129 -2.53 14.20 -2.87
N ASN A 130 -1.41 13.76 -3.36
CA ASN A 130 -0.21 13.27 -2.68
C ASN A 130 0.20 11.81 -2.92
N LEU A 131 -0.48 11.09 -3.78
CA LEU A 131 0.00 9.76 -4.19
C LEU A 131 -0.15 9.58 -5.68
#